data_a6e7b4be61a1b004895eec9c45eed79b
#
_entry.id   a6e7b4be61a1b004895eec9c45eed79b
#
_cell.length_a   1.000
_cell.length_b   1.000
_cell.length_c   1.000
_cell.angle_alpha   90.00
_cell.angle_beta   90.00
_cell.angle_gamma   90.00
#
_symmetry.space_group_name_H-M   'P 1'
#
loop_
_entity.id
_entity.type
_entity.pdbx_description
1 polymer ?
#
loop_
_entity_poly.entity_id
_entity_poly.type
_entity_poly.pdbx_seq_one_letter_code
_entity_poly.pdbx_strand_id
1 'polypeptide(L)'
;MSELLSLQETLYTSRNPTRRWLHRTRRARIEETLRLAAATAGSGRALEVGPGSGVYLPLLCQLFDDVVASDVEEAFLANARELAGTHPNLRPVADDITASGLPAQSFDVVLCSEVIEHIEDSEGALRAMHGLLRPGGLLVLSTPQRHSPLELAGRIAFLPGIVTFVRAVYREPILATGHINLLTAPEARRQLAGAGFDVLESGQSGVYLPLVAEFTGRIGLKLEQWIERRMIGGRLSGLLWVQYYLARA
;
A
#
# COMPACT_ATOMS: atom_id res chain seq x y z
N MET A 1 13.67 17.37 2.56
CA MET A 1 12.62 16.34 2.67
C MET A 1 11.31 16.97 2.24
N SER A 2 10.61 16.41 1.26
CA SER A 2 9.35 17.00 0.81
C SER A 2 8.28 16.90 1.89
N GLU A 3 7.30 17.81 1.88
CA GLU A 3 6.19 17.82 2.85
C GLU A 3 5.40 16.49 2.82
N LEU A 4 5.28 15.87 1.65
CA LEU A 4 4.66 14.56 1.45
C LEU A 4 5.43 13.43 2.14
N LEU A 5 6.77 13.40 2.06
CA LEU A 5 7.60 12.40 2.75
C LEU A 5 7.47 12.51 4.27
N SER A 6 7.51 13.75 4.80
CA SER A 6 7.34 13.97 6.23
C SER A 6 5.97 13.51 6.73
N LEU A 7 4.92 13.69 5.93
CA LEU A 7 3.56 13.23 6.25
C LEU A 7 3.46 11.70 6.26
N GLN A 8 4.06 11.00 5.29
CA GLN A 8 4.07 9.53 5.29
C GLN A 8 4.79 8.96 6.51
N GLU A 9 5.91 9.54 6.93
CA GLU A 9 6.60 9.15 8.17
C GLU A 9 5.76 9.39 9.42
N THR A 10 5.01 10.52 9.49
CA THR A 10 4.16 10.83 10.64
C THR A 10 3.04 9.83 10.85
N LEU A 11 2.60 9.10 9.82
CA LEU A 11 1.58 8.05 9.95
C LEU A 11 2.01 6.93 10.90
N TYR A 12 3.30 6.54 10.86
CA TYR A 12 3.85 5.49 11.72
C TYR A 12 4.16 5.96 13.14
N THR A 13 4.28 7.27 13.35
CA THR A 13 4.60 7.94 14.62
C THR A 13 3.43 8.72 15.19
N SER A 14 2.26 8.68 14.55
CA SER A 14 1.04 9.42 14.96
C SER A 14 0.77 9.31 16.47
N ARG A 15 0.37 10.41 17.07
CA ARG A 15 -0.09 10.47 18.48
C ARG A 15 -1.37 9.65 18.68
N ASN A 16 -2.20 9.54 17.65
CA ASN A 16 -3.40 8.71 17.69
C ASN A 16 -3.02 7.22 17.68
N PRO A 17 -3.35 6.45 18.72
CA PRO A 17 -2.94 5.04 18.83
C PRO A 17 -3.55 4.15 17.75
N THR A 18 -4.79 4.45 17.29
CA THR A 18 -5.45 3.68 16.22
C THR A 18 -4.78 3.92 14.88
N ARG A 19 -4.52 5.18 14.50
CA ARG A 19 -3.80 5.49 13.24
C ARG A 19 -2.45 4.80 13.21
N ARG A 20 -1.66 4.93 14.28
CA ARG A 20 -0.36 4.27 14.38
C ARG A 20 -0.48 2.75 14.28
N TRP A 21 -1.48 2.14 14.91
CA TRP A 21 -1.73 0.71 14.81
C TRP A 21 -2.10 0.29 13.39
N LEU A 22 -2.99 0.99 12.69
CA LEU A 22 -3.37 0.70 11.31
C LEU A 22 -2.16 0.62 10.38
N HIS A 23 -1.33 1.69 10.38
CA HIS A 23 -0.17 1.75 9.49
C HIS A 23 0.88 0.69 9.84
N ARG A 24 1.12 0.43 11.13
CA ARG A 24 2.03 -0.63 11.57
C ARG A 24 1.53 -2.02 11.22
N THR A 25 0.23 -2.27 11.35
CA THR A 25 -0.39 -3.55 10.95
C THR A 25 -0.27 -3.76 9.45
N ARG A 26 -0.58 -2.74 8.64
CA ARG A 26 -0.38 -2.80 7.19
C ARG A 26 1.07 -3.12 6.84
N ARG A 27 2.01 -2.36 7.40
CA ARG A 27 3.44 -2.59 7.17
C ARG A 27 3.84 -4.02 7.53
N ALA A 28 3.49 -4.51 8.70
CA ALA A 28 3.83 -5.86 9.15
C ALA A 28 3.27 -6.95 8.20
N ARG A 29 2.04 -6.77 7.69
CA ARG A 29 1.43 -7.70 6.72
C ARG A 29 2.18 -7.73 5.40
N ILE A 30 2.53 -6.57 4.86
CA ILE A 30 3.30 -6.49 3.62
C ILE A 30 4.70 -7.09 3.81
N GLU A 31 5.38 -6.80 4.92
CA GLU A 31 6.69 -7.39 5.22
C GLU A 31 6.62 -8.92 5.36
N GLU A 32 5.58 -9.46 5.98
CA GLU A 32 5.33 -10.90 6.07
C GLU A 32 5.12 -11.52 4.67
N THR A 33 4.29 -10.88 3.84
CA THR A 33 4.02 -11.32 2.46
C THR A 33 5.27 -11.24 1.58
N LEU A 34 6.11 -10.21 1.75
CA LEU A 34 7.40 -10.09 1.03
C LEU A 34 8.37 -11.20 1.39
N ARG A 35 8.46 -11.57 2.68
CA ARG A 35 9.29 -12.71 3.10
C ARG A 35 8.80 -14.03 2.51
N LEU A 36 7.48 -14.23 2.46
CA LEU A 36 6.88 -15.39 1.82
C LEU A 36 7.16 -15.40 0.31
N ALA A 37 7.02 -14.25 -0.34
CA ALA A 37 7.31 -14.10 -1.77
C ALA A 37 8.78 -14.41 -2.08
N ALA A 38 9.72 -13.88 -1.31
CA ALA A 38 11.15 -14.16 -1.48
C ALA A 38 11.48 -15.64 -1.25
N ALA A 39 10.87 -16.28 -0.25
CA ALA A 39 11.05 -17.71 0.02
C ALA A 39 10.47 -18.59 -1.11
N THR A 40 9.47 -18.09 -1.86
CA THR A 40 8.79 -18.84 -2.92
C THR A 40 9.41 -18.62 -4.29
N ALA A 41 9.71 -17.37 -4.66
CA ALA A 41 10.23 -16.97 -5.97
C ALA A 41 11.77 -16.90 -6.03
N GLY A 42 12.45 -16.94 -4.87
CA GLY A 42 13.90 -16.74 -4.76
C GLY A 42 14.30 -15.29 -4.49
N SER A 43 15.60 -15.09 -4.27
CA SER A 43 16.21 -13.80 -3.87
C SER A 43 16.75 -12.97 -5.05
N GLY A 44 16.38 -13.27 -6.28
CA GLY A 44 16.95 -12.64 -7.48
C GLY A 44 16.66 -11.14 -7.56
N ARG A 45 15.63 -10.74 -8.29
CA ARG A 45 15.37 -9.33 -8.59
C ARG A 45 13.98 -8.88 -8.16
N ALA A 46 13.90 -7.79 -7.41
CA ALA A 46 12.63 -7.19 -7.01
C ALA A 46 12.41 -5.79 -7.59
N LEU A 47 11.15 -5.45 -7.80
CA LEU A 47 10.69 -4.11 -8.15
C LEU A 47 9.73 -3.61 -7.08
N GLU A 48 9.95 -2.40 -6.57
CA GLU A 48 8.93 -1.64 -5.85
C GLU A 48 8.39 -0.52 -6.73
N VAL A 49 7.10 -0.56 -7.02
CA VAL A 49 6.38 0.48 -7.76
C VAL A 49 5.81 1.47 -6.74
N GLY A 50 6.17 2.76 -6.86
CA GLY A 50 5.72 3.80 -5.96
C GLY A 50 6.26 3.64 -4.53
N PRO A 51 7.60 3.71 -4.29
CA PRO A 51 8.19 3.47 -2.98
C PRO A 51 7.80 4.51 -1.91
N GLY A 52 7.35 5.68 -2.31
CA GLY A 52 6.97 6.74 -1.41
C GLY A 52 8.08 7.10 -0.41
N SER A 53 7.83 6.91 0.89
CA SER A 53 8.83 7.11 1.95
C SER A 53 9.92 6.04 1.98
N GLY A 54 9.86 5.01 1.13
CA GLY A 54 10.86 3.93 1.07
C GLY A 54 10.81 2.95 2.25
N VAL A 55 9.66 2.86 2.93
CA VAL A 55 9.52 2.07 4.17
C VAL A 55 9.80 0.57 3.99
N TYR A 56 9.64 0.04 2.78
CA TYR A 56 9.90 -1.37 2.45
C TYR A 56 11.25 -1.60 1.79
N LEU A 57 11.90 -0.56 1.24
CA LEU A 57 13.18 -0.68 0.53
C LEU A 57 14.29 -1.36 1.35
N PRO A 58 14.49 -1.04 2.66
CA PRO A 58 15.51 -1.73 3.45
C PRO A 58 15.25 -3.24 3.57
N LEU A 59 13.99 -3.66 3.68
CA LEU A 59 13.65 -5.08 3.72
C LEU A 59 13.85 -5.74 2.36
N LEU A 60 13.42 -5.09 1.27
CA LEU A 60 13.66 -5.60 -0.09
C LEU A 60 15.14 -5.80 -0.34
N CYS A 61 16.00 -4.84 0.03
CA CYS A 61 17.45 -4.94 -0.10
C CYS A 61 18.08 -6.08 0.72
N GLN A 62 17.42 -6.49 1.82
CA GLN A 62 17.85 -7.66 2.60
C GLN A 62 17.42 -8.99 1.98
N LEU A 63 16.28 -9.00 1.27
CA LEU A 63 15.68 -10.21 0.73
C LEU A 63 16.12 -10.53 -0.71
N PHE A 64 16.52 -9.51 -1.50
CA PHE A 64 16.79 -9.64 -2.92
C PHE A 64 18.19 -9.12 -3.29
N ASP A 65 18.80 -9.75 -4.29
CA ASP A 65 20.14 -9.44 -4.77
C ASP A 65 20.19 -8.12 -5.57
N ASP A 66 19.09 -7.76 -6.24
CA ASP A 66 18.93 -6.54 -7.04
C ASP A 66 17.53 -5.97 -6.82
N VAL A 67 17.44 -4.72 -6.39
CA VAL A 67 16.19 -4.03 -6.09
C VAL A 67 16.07 -2.78 -6.95
N VAL A 68 14.97 -2.67 -7.68
CA VAL A 68 14.60 -1.46 -8.42
C VAL A 68 13.46 -0.77 -7.68
N ALA A 69 13.60 0.53 -7.46
CA ALA A 69 12.53 1.38 -6.94
C ALA A 69 12.10 2.34 -8.04
N SER A 70 10.88 2.21 -8.55
CA SER A 70 10.36 3.03 -9.64
C SER A 70 9.28 4.00 -9.17
N ASP A 71 9.36 5.26 -9.61
CA ASP A 71 8.35 6.27 -9.33
C ASP A 71 8.33 7.31 -10.46
N VAL A 72 7.19 7.96 -10.64
CA VAL A 72 7.05 9.14 -11.52
C VAL A 72 7.43 10.44 -10.79
N GLU A 73 7.36 10.44 -9.46
CA GLU A 73 7.58 11.61 -8.62
C GLU A 73 9.06 11.72 -8.21
N GLU A 74 9.74 12.76 -8.66
CA GLU A 74 11.15 12.99 -8.35
C GLU A 74 11.44 13.09 -6.84
N ALA A 75 10.49 13.58 -6.05
CA ALA A 75 10.64 13.68 -4.60
C ALA A 75 10.79 12.30 -3.93
N PHE A 76 10.06 11.29 -4.40
CA PHE A 76 10.18 9.92 -3.90
C PHE A 76 11.44 9.24 -4.41
N LEU A 77 11.85 9.51 -5.65
CA LEU A 77 13.13 9.03 -6.19
C LEU A 77 14.34 9.63 -5.45
N ALA A 78 14.29 10.90 -5.04
CA ALA A 78 15.34 11.52 -4.26
C ALA A 78 15.55 10.80 -2.91
N ASN A 79 14.45 10.41 -2.23
CA ASN A 79 14.50 9.61 -1.02
C ASN A 79 15.07 8.20 -1.27
N ALA A 80 14.63 7.55 -2.34
CA ALA A 80 15.16 6.23 -2.71
C ALA A 80 16.68 6.30 -3.05
N ARG A 81 17.16 7.39 -3.67
CA ARG A 81 18.62 7.61 -3.91
C ARG A 81 19.39 7.81 -2.61
N GLU A 82 18.83 8.50 -1.62
CA GLU A 82 19.46 8.62 -0.31
C GLU A 82 19.62 7.24 0.36
N LEU A 83 18.58 6.41 0.31
CA LEU A 83 18.64 5.02 0.78
C LEU A 83 19.64 4.16 0.00
N ALA A 84 19.77 4.36 -1.31
CA ALA A 84 20.74 3.66 -2.15
C ALA A 84 22.20 3.93 -1.73
N GLY A 85 22.48 5.08 -1.08
CA GLY A 85 23.78 5.38 -0.50
C GLY A 85 24.23 4.37 0.57
N THR A 86 23.30 3.67 1.20
CA THR A 86 23.57 2.64 2.22
C THR A 86 23.17 1.22 1.78
N HIS A 87 22.52 1.09 0.63
CA HIS A 87 22.06 -0.19 0.07
C HIS A 87 22.55 -0.32 -1.38
N PRO A 88 23.74 -0.90 -1.62
CA PRO A 88 24.40 -0.91 -2.95
C PRO A 88 23.64 -1.71 -4.02
N ASN A 89 22.69 -2.56 -3.60
CA ASN A 89 21.81 -3.34 -4.48
C ASN A 89 20.50 -2.60 -4.81
N LEU A 90 20.31 -1.34 -4.34
CA LEU A 90 19.12 -0.53 -4.65
C LEU A 90 19.38 0.40 -5.83
N ARG A 91 18.50 0.38 -6.82
CA ARG A 91 18.53 1.25 -8.01
C ARG A 91 17.22 2.02 -8.18
N PRO A 92 17.16 3.31 -7.83
CA PRO A 92 16.04 4.17 -8.14
C PRO A 92 15.97 4.50 -9.64
N VAL A 93 14.79 4.40 -10.23
CA VAL A 93 14.53 4.62 -11.66
C VAL A 93 13.27 5.46 -11.85
N ALA A 94 13.34 6.52 -12.66
CA ALA A 94 12.15 7.25 -13.10
C ALA A 94 11.41 6.39 -14.14
N ASP A 95 10.22 5.92 -13.80
CA ASP A 95 9.42 5.04 -14.65
C ASP A 95 7.94 5.17 -14.31
N ASP A 96 7.10 5.19 -15.34
CA ASP A 96 5.65 5.14 -15.21
C ASP A 96 5.19 3.72 -15.49
N ILE A 97 4.65 3.04 -14.48
CA ILE A 97 4.18 1.65 -14.60
C ILE A 97 3.12 1.47 -15.70
N THR A 98 2.39 2.52 -16.06
CA THR A 98 1.38 2.46 -17.13
C THR A 98 2.00 2.46 -18.54
N ALA A 99 3.25 2.88 -18.65
CA ALA A 99 4.04 2.93 -19.88
C ALA A 99 5.51 2.56 -19.61
N SER A 100 5.73 1.53 -18.79
CA SER A 100 7.04 1.17 -18.25
C SER A 100 8.06 0.88 -19.35
N GLY A 101 9.26 1.47 -19.19
CA GLY A 101 10.46 1.18 -19.99
C GLY A 101 11.34 0.08 -19.40
N LEU A 102 10.96 -0.53 -18.27
CA LEU A 102 11.72 -1.59 -17.64
C LEU A 102 11.66 -2.88 -18.48
N PRO A 103 12.72 -3.72 -18.43
CA PRO A 103 12.75 -4.94 -19.24
C PRO A 103 11.67 -5.94 -18.81
N ALA A 104 10.94 -6.48 -19.79
CA ALA A 104 9.94 -7.49 -19.56
C ALA A 104 10.55 -8.78 -18.97
N GLN A 105 9.75 -9.52 -18.20
CA GLN A 105 10.11 -10.82 -17.60
C GLN A 105 11.46 -10.79 -16.86
N SER A 106 11.73 -9.72 -16.13
CA SER A 106 13.04 -9.49 -15.49
C SER A 106 13.00 -9.49 -13.96
N PHE A 107 11.81 -9.53 -13.35
CA PHE A 107 11.64 -9.49 -11.90
C PHE A 107 11.06 -10.80 -11.37
N ASP A 108 11.55 -11.22 -10.21
CA ASP A 108 11.02 -12.38 -9.47
C ASP A 108 9.85 -11.95 -8.59
N VAL A 109 9.94 -10.72 -8.03
CA VAL A 109 8.89 -10.15 -7.19
C VAL A 109 8.65 -8.69 -7.57
N VAL A 110 7.36 -8.30 -7.65
CA VAL A 110 6.92 -6.90 -7.74
C VAL A 110 6.12 -6.56 -6.48
N LEU A 111 6.48 -5.48 -5.81
CA LEU A 111 5.70 -4.85 -4.74
C LEU A 111 4.98 -3.63 -5.30
N CYS A 112 3.66 -3.57 -5.10
CA CYS A 112 2.82 -2.40 -5.38
C CYS A 112 1.91 -2.16 -4.17
N SER A 113 2.28 -1.19 -3.32
CA SER A 113 1.61 -0.94 -2.06
C SER A 113 1.03 0.45 -2.01
N GLU A 114 -0.30 0.57 -1.99
CA GLU A 114 -1.03 1.84 -1.94
C GLU A 114 -0.68 2.76 -3.14
N VAL A 115 -0.72 2.20 -4.34
CA VAL A 115 -0.38 2.91 -5.59
C VAL A 115 -1.52 2.79 -6.61
N ILE A 116 -2.11 1.60 -6.80
CA ILE A 116 -3.09 1.40 -7.89
C ILE A 116 -4.36 2.23 -7.74
N GLU A 117 -4.70 2.68 -6.52
CA GLU A 117 -5.81 3.60 -6.25
C GLU A 117 -5.58 5.02 -6.79
N HIS A 118 -4.34 5.35 -7.16
CA HIS A 118 -3.96 6.62 -7.78
C HIS A 118 -3.86 6.52 -9.31
N ILE A 119 -4.03 5.32 -9.89
CA ILE A 119 -3.94 5.07 -11.33
C ILE A 119 -5.34 4.90 -11.91
N GLU A 120 -5.65 5.66 -12.96
CA GLU A 120 -6.97 5.61 -13.61
C GLU A 120 -7.21 4.23 -14.26
N ASP A 121 -6.27 3.74 -15.08
CA ASP A 121 -6.27 2.38 -15.64
C ASP A 121 -5.47 1.41 -14.75
N SER A 122 -6.04 1.08 -13.59
CA SER A 122 -5.42 0.12 -12.67
C SER A 122 -5.27 -1.28 -13.26
N GLU A 123 -6.18 -1.70 -14.14
CA GLU A 123 -6.08 -2.99 -14.82
C GLU A 123 -4.94 -3.01 -15.84
N GLY A 124 -4.72 -1.90 -16.57
CA GLY A 124 -3.56 -1.71 -17.43
C GLY A 124 -2.25 -1.74 -16.66
N ALA A 125 -2.19 -1.08 -15.51
CA ALA A 125 -1.03 -1.12 -14.62
C ALA A 125 -0.75 -2.54 -14.11
N LEU A 126 -1.77 -3.30 -13.74
CA LEU A 126 -1.62 -4.71 -13.34
C LEU A 126 -1.10 -5.57 -14.50
N ARG A 127 -1.59 -5.38 -15.74
CA ARG A 127 -1.06 -6.07 -16.92
C ARG A 127 0.41 -5.71 -17.18
N ALA A 128 0.80 -4.46 -16.99
CA ALA A 128 2.20 -4.04 -17.12
C ALA A 128 3.07 -4.73 -16.07
N MET A 129 2.66 -4.74 -14.78
CA MET A 129 3.38 -5.46 -13.73
C MET A 129 3.51 -6.95 -14.03
N HIS A 130 2.45 -7.59 -14.56
CA HIS A 130 2.49 -8.99 -15.00
C HIS A 130 3.54 -9.20 -16.09
N GLY A 131 3.61 -8.28 -17.07
CA GLY A 131 4.61 -8.35 -18.16
C GLY A 131 6.06 -8.14 -17.68
N LEU A 132 6.29 -7.47 -16.56
CA LEU A 132 7.61 -7.27 -15.95
C LEU A 132 8.07 -8.50 -15.15
N LEU A 133 7.13 -9.27 -14.60
CA LEU A 133 7.42 -10.49 -13.85
C LEU A 133 7.87 -11.62 -14.76
N ARG A 134 8.83 -12.41 -14.28
CA ARG A 134 9.18 -13.69 -14.91
C ARG A 134 8.01 -14.67 -14.80
N PRO A 135 7.91 -15.69 -15.70
CA PRO A 135 6.93 -16.74 -15.52
C PRO A 135 7.04 -17.39 -14.14
N GLY A 136 5.93 -17.38 -13.37
CA GLY A 136 5.89 -17.83 -11.99
C GLY A 136 6.38 -16.80 -10.95
N GLY A 137 6.75 -15.60 -11.36
CA GLY A 137 7.05 -14.49 -10.48
C GLY A 137 5.83 -14.03 -9.67
N LEU A 138 6.05 -13.26 -8.60
CA LEU A 138 5.02 -12.92 -7.63
C LEU A 138 4.77 -11.41 -7.52
N LEU A 139 3.50 -11.05 -7.49
CA LEU A 139 3.03 -9.71 -7.14
C LEU A 139 2.59 -9.69 -5.68
N VAL A 140 3.14 -8.76 -4.91
CA VAL A 140 2.64 -8.35 -3.59
C VAL A 140 1.90 -7.04 -3.77
N LEU A 141 0.58 -7.04 -3.58
CA LEU A 141 -0.29 -5.89 -3.80
C LEU A 141 -1.03 -5.52 -2.53
N SER A 142 -1.09 -4.23 -2.20
CA SER A 142 -2.07 -3.70 -1.26
C SER A 142 -2.76 -2.46 -1.80
N THR A 143 -4.03 -2.27 -1.41
CA THR A 143 -4.81 -1.08 -1.77
C THR A 143 -5.97 -0.90 -0.78
N PRO A 144 -6.44 0.34 -0.53
CA PRO A 144 -7.58 0.59 0.34
C PRO A 144 -8.87 -0.04 -0.20
N GLN A 145 -9.77 -0.37 0.72
CA GLN A 145 -11.11 -0.84 0.39
C GLN A 145 -12.07 0.33 0.17
N ARG A 146 -12.79 0.33 -0.96
CA ARG A 146 -13.77 1.38 -1.32
C ARG A 146 -14.80 1.67 -0.25
N HIS A 147 -15.29 0.65 0.44
CA HIS A 147 -16.38 0.74 1.41
C HIS A 147 -15.91 0.77 2.87
N SER A 148 -14.61 0.94 3.11
CA SER A 148 -14.12 1.06 4.48
C SER A 148 -14.67 2.33 5.16
N PRO A 149 -14.97 2.30 6.46
CA PRO A 149 -15.42 3.48 7.20
C PRO A 149 -14.42 4.65 7.11
N LEU A 150 -13.12 4.37 7.01
CA LEU A 150 -12.09 5.39 6.86
C LEU A 150 -12.21 6.13 5.52
N GLU A 151 -12.33 5.40 4.40
CA GLU A 151 -12.48 6.00 3.08
C GLU A 151 -13.80 6.75 2.95
N LEU A 152 -14.89 6.20 3.51
CA LEU A 152 -16.18 6.87 3.53
C LEU A 152 -16.13 8.16 4.37
N ALA A 153 -15.51 8.12 5.55
CA ALA A 153 -15.30 9.29 6.39
C ALA A 153 -14.44 10.34 5.69
N GLY A 154 -13.37 9.92 5.00
CA GLY A 154 -12.56 10.81 4.17
C GLY A 154 -13.38 11.54 3.12
N ARG A 155 -14.21 10.84 2.35
CA ARG A 155 -15.09 11.45 1.34
C ARG A 155 -16.04 12.49 1.94
N ILE A 156 -16.63 12.18 3.10
CA ILE A 156 -17.52 13.11 3.82
C ILE A 156 -16.74 14.32 4.35
N ALA A 157 -15.55 14.09 4.91
CA ALA A 157 -14.71 15.13 5.49
C ALA A 157 -14.29 16.20 4.47
N PHE A 158 -14.15 15.84 3.20
CA PHE A 158 -13.77 16.77 2.12
C PHE A 158 -14.96 17.45 1.42
N LEU A 159 -16.21 17.23 1.87
CA LEU A 159 -17.35 17.98 1.35
C LEU A 159 -17.20 19.47 1.71
N PRO A 160 -17.62 20.38 0.80
CA PRO A 160 -17.62 21.82 1.06
C PRO A 160 -18.31 22.16 2.37
N GLY A 161 -17.67 22.96 3.21
CA GLY A 161 -18.17 23.37 4.54
C GLY A 161 -17.84 22.41 5.68
N ILE A 162 -17.69 21.10 5.42
CA ILE A 162 -17.34 20.12 6.45
C ILE A 162 -15.84 20.10 6.70
N VAL A 163 -15.02 20.30 5.68
CA VAL A 163 -13.55 20.25 5.76
C VAL A 163 -12.98 21.22 6.80
N THR A 164 -13.56 22.41 6.94
CA THR A 164 -13.11 23.42 7.92
C THR A 164 -13.36 22.94 9.35
N PHE A 165 -14.52 22.36 9.61
CA PHE A 165 -14.86 21.79 10.91
C PHE A 165 -13.97 20.59 11.25
N VAL A 166 -13.77 19.69 10.29
CA VAL A 166 -12.93 18.49 10.46
C VAL A 166 -11.48 18.90 10.77
N ARG A 167 -10.91 19.87 10.04
CA ARG A 167 -9.54 20.39 10.32
C ARG A 167 -9.41 20.99 11.72
N ALA A 168 -10.46 21.67 12.21
CA ALA A 168 -10.46 22.24 13.57
C ALA A 168 -10.47 21.14 14.66
N VAL A 169 -11.13 20.00 14.41
CA VAL A 169 -11.23 18.87 15.34
C VAL A 169 -9.96 18.03 15.34
N TYR A 170 -9.44 17.72 14.17
CA TYR A 170 -8.37 16.71 14.01
C TYR A 170 -6.96 17.23 14.39
N ARG A 171 -6.72 18.53 14.48
CA ARG A 171 -5.42 19.14 14.86
C ARG A 171 -4.18 18.57 14.13
N GLU A 172 -4.35 17.71 13.16
CA GLU A 172 -3.31 17.16 12.29
C GLU A 172 -3.66 17.52 10.84
N PRO A 173 -2.68 17.69 9.94
CA PRO A 173 -2.95 17.96 8.54
C PRO A 173 -3.79 16.83 7.94
N ILE A 174 -4.98 17.17 7.44
CA ILE A 174 -5.80 16.24 6.66
C ILE A 174 -5.63 16.64 5.21
N LEU A 175 -4.86 15.83 4.48
CA LEU A 175 -4.70 15.96 3.05
C LEU A 175 -5.71 15.06 2.33
N ALA A 176 -6.18 15.52 1.19
CA ALA A 176 -6.90 14.65 0.28
C ALA A 176 -5.97 13.52 -0.15
N THR A 177 -6.39 12.29 0.02
CA THR A 177 -5.56 11.11 -0.30
C THR A 177 -5.28 10.96 -1.79
N GLY A 178 -5.99 11.70 -2.66
CA GLY A 178 -5.84 11.59 -4.10
C GLY A 178 -6.33 10.25 -4.67
N HIS A 179 -7.07 9.46 -3.90
CA HIS A 179 -7.62 8.20 -4.38
C HIS A 179 -8.69 8.46 -5.45
N ILE A 180 -8.40 8.07 -6.68
CA ILE A 180 -9.30 8.21 -7.83
C ILE A 180 -9.97 6.88 -8.20
N ASN A 181 -9.35 5.74 -7.84
CA ASN A 181 -9.76 4.41 -8.25
C ASN A 181 -9.76 3.41 -7.10
N LEU A 182 -10.62 3.61 -6.11
CA LEU A 182 -10.78 2.64 -5.02
C LEU A 182 -11.51 1.40 -5.50
N LEU A 183 -11.00 0.22 -5.15
CA LEU A 183 -11.53 -1.07 -5.54
C LEU A 183 -12.20 -1.78 -4.35
N THR A 184 -13.27 -2.52 -4.63
CA THR A 184 -13.77 -3.56 -3.73
C THR A 184 -12.96 -4.85 -3.91
N ALA A 185 -12.99 -5.76 -2.94
CA ALA A 185 -12.27 -7.03 -3.06
C ALA A 185 -12.70 -7.89 -4.27
N PRO A 186 -13.99 -7.98 -4.66
CA PRO A 186 -14.37 -8.65 -5.91
C PRO A 186 -13.83 -7.95 -7.17
N GLU A 187 -13.78 -6.63 -7.20
CA GLU A 187 -13.23 -5.86 -8.33
C GLU A 187 -11.71 -6.06 -8.44
N ALA A 188 -10.97 -5.95 -7.33
CA ALA A 188 -9.53 -6.20 -7.31
C ALA A 188 -9.18 -7.61 -7.80
N ARG A 189 -9.89 -8.64 -7.31
CA ARG A 189 -9.70 -10.02 -7.78
C ARG A 189 -10.01 -10.19 -9.26
N ARG A 190 -11.06 -9.54 -9.77
CA ARG A 190 -11.41 -9.58 -11.19
C ARG A 190 -10.34 -8.92 -12.06
N GLN A 191 -9.81 -7.76 -11.63
CA GLN A 191 -8.73 -7.07 -12.34
C GLN A 191 -7.43 -7.88 -12.31
N LEU A 192 -7.06 -8.49 -11.17
CA LEU A 192 -5.91 -9.38 -11.08
C LEU A 192 -6.03 -10.56 -12.04
N ALA A 193 -7.18 -11.23 -12.05
CA ALA A 193 -7.44 -12.34 -12.99
C ALA A 193 -7.44 -11.86 -14.44
N GLY A 194 -8.04 -10.71 -14.75
CA GLY A 194 -8.04 -10.10 -16.10
C GLY A 194 -6.64 -9.69 -16.58
N ALA A 195 -5.74 -9.39 -15.65
CA ALA A 195 -4.32 -9.09 -15.93
C ALA A 195 -3.45 -10.37 -16.06
N GLY A 196 -4.00 -11.56 -15.81
CA GLY A 196 -3.28 -12.84 -15.94
C GLY A 196 -2.77 -13.41 -14.61
N PHE A 197 -3.04 -12.76 -13.48
CA PHE A 197 -2.59 -13.23 -12.18
C PHE A 197 -3.47 -14.33 -11.57
N ASP A 198 -2.80 -15.33 -10.97
CA ASP A 198 -3.43 -16.32 -10.08
C ASP A 198 -3.25 -15.86 -8.61
N VAL A 199 -4.35 -15.58 -7.93
CA VAL A 199 -4.32 -15.11 -6.52
C VAL A 199 -4.08 -16.30 -5.60
N LEU A 200 -2.89 -16.37 -5.01
CA LEU A 200 -2.49 -17.43 -4.07
C LEU A 200 -3.03 -17.17 -2.66
N GLU A 201 -2.87 -15.94 -2.19
CA GLU A 201 -3.32 -15.51 -0.87
C GLU A 201 -3.97 -14.14 -0.94
N SER A 202 -4.91 -13.88 -0.05
CA SER A 202 -5.50 -12.57 0.13
C SER A 202 -6.02 -12.39 1.54
N GLY A 203 -6.00 -11.16 2.01
CA GLY A 203 -6.50 -10.80 3.33
C GLY A 203 -6.96 -9.36 3.40
N GLN A 204 -7.58 -9.00 4.49
CA GLN A 204 -7.97 -7.64 4.81
C GLN A 204 -7.61 -7.33 6.25
N SER A 205 -7.32 -6.05 6.55
CA SER A 205 -7.08 -5.60 7.91
C SER A 205 -7.44 -4.14 8.10
N GLY A 206 -7.47 -3.72 9.36
CA GLY A 206 -7.66 -2.33 9.75
C GLY A 206 -9.14 -1.97 9.93
N VAL A 207 -9.53 -1.67 11.15
CA VAL A 207 -10.79 -1.01 11.48
C VAL A 207 -10.49 0.38 11.97
N TYR A 208 -11.13 1.37 11.38
CA TYR A 208 -11.06 2.73 11.86
C TYR A 208 -12.48 3.29 12.00
N LEU A 209 -12.84 3.60 13.22
CA LEU A 209 -14.11 4.26 13.56
C LEU A 209 -13.79 5.71 13.96
N PRO A 210 -13.97 6.69 13.07
CA PRO A 210 -13.43 8.04 13.25
C PRO A 210 -13.67 8.67 14.63
N LEU A 211 -14.92 8.65 15.10
CA LEU A 211 -15.26 9.22 16.41
C LEU A 211 -14.64 8.44 17.57
N VAL A 212 -14.62 7.10 17.48
CA VAL A 212 -14.00 6.23 18.50
C VAL A 212 -12.49 6.46 18.53
N ALA A 213 -11.83 6.38 17.39
CA ALA A 213 -10.39 6.55 17.25
C ALA A 213 -9.90 7.90 17.79
N GLU A 214 -10.65 8.98 17.50
CA GLU A 214 -10.19 10.33 17.87
C GLU A 214 -10.43 10.69 19.33
N PHE A 215 -11.49 10.17 19.96
CA PHE A 215 -11.91 10.64 21.29
C PHE A 215 -11.66 9.65 22.43
N THR A 216 -11.38 8.37 22.14
CA THR A 216 -11.31 7.34 23.20
C THR A 216 -9.91 6.73 23.37
N GLY A 217 -8.93 7.14 22.57
CA GLY A 217 -7.54 6.76 22.70
C GLY A 217 -7.32 5.23 22.75
N ARG A 218 -6.64 4.74 23.81
CA ARG A 218 -6.32 3.30 23.95
C ARG A 218 -7.55 2.40 24.16
N ILE A 219 -8.63 2.92 24.70
CA ILE A 219 -9.88 2.16 24.90
C ILE A 219 -10.51 1.91 23.54
N GLY A 220 -10.59 2.94 22.69
CA GLY A 220 -11.07 2.81 21.31
C GLY A 220 -10.23 1.84 20.51
N LEU A 221 -8.91 1.92 20.60
CA LEU A 221 -8.02 0.97 19.94
C LEU A 221 -8.34 -0.48 20.31
N LYS A 222 -8.56 -0.79 21.61
CA LYS A 222 -8.92 -2.15 22.04
C LYS A 222 -10.25 -2.60 21.43
N LEU A 223 -11.23 -1.70 21.37
CA LEU A 223 -12.53 -1.97 20.74
C LEU A 223 -12.37 -2.24 19.24
N GLU A 224 -11.63 -1.41 18.52
CA GLU A 224 -11.39 -1.57 17.09
C GLU A 224 -10.64 -2.86 16.77
N GLN A 225 -9.62 -3.22 17.55
CA GLN A 225 -8.93 -4.50 17.44
C GLN A 225 -9.85 -5.71 17.73
N TRP A 226 -10.77 -5.57 18.68
CA TRP A 226 -11.75 -6.63 18.96
C TRP A 226 -12.74 -6.79 17.80
N ILE A 227 -13.22 -5.68 17.22
CA ILE A 227 -14.10 -5.67 16.04
C ILE A 227 -13.37 -6.31 14.86
N GLU A 228 -12.14 -5.87 14.55
CA GLU A 228 -11.34 -6.41 13.45
C GLU A 228 -11.22 -7.93 13.52
N ARG A 229 -10.83 -8.47 14.68
CA ARG A 229 -10.72 -9.93 14.86
C ARG A 229 -12.00 -10.70 14.55
N ARG A 230 -13.17 -10.07 14.67
CA ARG A 230 -14.46 -10.67 14.35
C ARG A 230 -14.88 -10.48 12.90
N MET A 231 -14.31 -9.49 12.24
CA MET A 231 -14.60 -9.19 10.84
C MET A 231 -13.71 -9.97 9.87
N ILE A 232 -12.45 -10.24 10.25
CA ILE A 232 -11.49 -10.99 9.42
C ILE A 232 -12.08 -12.35 9.03
N GLY A 233 -12.09 -12.63 7.71
CA GLY A 233 -12.64 -13.86 7.14
C GLY A 233 -14.17 -13.97 7.15
N GLY A 234 -14.89 -13.00 7.73
CA GLY A 234 -16.35 -12.97 7.76
C GLY A 234 -16.97 -12.13 6.64
N ARG A 235 -18.31 -12.08 6.62
CA ARG A 235 -19.08 -11.27 5.65
C ARG A 235 -18.78 -9.77 5.69
N LEU A 236 -18.30 -9.27 6.82
CA LEU A 236 -17.98 -7.86 7.03
C LEU A 236 -16.53 -7.52 6.72
N SER A 237 -15.71 -8.48 6.29
CA SER A 237 -14.30 -8.24 5.96
C SER A 237 -14.10 -7.17 4.87
N GLY A 238 -15.07 -7.01 3.95
CA GLY A 238 -15.10 -5.96 2.94
C GLY A 238 -15.24 -4.52 3.48
N LEU A 239 -15.42 -4.35 4.78
CA LEU A 239 -15.41 -3.05 5.47
C LEU A 239 -14.07 -2.77 6.16
N LEU A 240 -13.14 -3.72 6.18
CA LEU A 240 -11.78 -3.49 6.68
C LEU A 240 -11.05 -2.53 5.72
N TRP A 241 -10.10 -1.75 6.27
CA TRP A 241 -9.52 -0.62 5.55
C TRP A 241 -8.67 -1.03 4.35
N VAL A 242 -7.76 -1.98 4.52
CA VAL A 242 -6.80 -2.39 3.48
C VAL A 242 -7.00 -3.84 3.09
N GLN A 243 -6.87 -4.12 1.81
CA GLN A 243 -6.85 -5.45 1.22
C GLN A 243 -5.45 -5.78 0.68
N TYR A 244 -5.04 -7.04 0.82
CA TYR A 244 -3.73 -7.55 0.44
C TYR A 244 -3.87 -8.74 -0.48
N TYR A 245 -2.94 -8.88 -1.40
CA TYR A 245 -2.89 -9.98 -2.35
C TYR A 245 -1.45 -10.44 -2.55
N LEU A 246 -1.24 -11.75 -2.53
CA LEU A 246 -0.08 -12.41 -3.11
C LEU A 246 -0.58 -13.13 -4.35
N ALA A 247 -0.07 -12.78 -5.51
CA ALA A 247 -0.54 -13.31 -6.79
C ALA A 247 0.63 -13.72 -7.67
N ARG A 248 0.43 -14.77 -8.49
CA ARG A 248 1.44 -15.35 -9.38
C ARG A 248 1.17 -14.94 -10.82
N ALA A 249 2.24 -14.58 -11.56
CA ALA A 249 2.24 -14.36 -13.01
C ALA A 249 2.42 -15.66 -13.80
#